data_7bea5d3cb70951d1078d24d9eb4081f6
#
_entry.id   7bea5d3cb70951d1078d24d9eb4081f6
#
_cell.length_a   1.000
_cell.length_b   1.000
_cell.length_c   1.000
_cell.angle_alpha   90.00
_cell.angle_beta   90.00
_cell.angle_gamma   90.00
#
_symmetry.space_group_name_H-M   'P 1'
#
loop_
_entity.id
_entity.type
_entity.pdbx_description
1 polymer ?
#
loop_
_entity_poly.entity_id
_entity_poly.type
_entity_poly.pdbx_seq_one_letter_code
_entity_poly.pdbx_strand_id
1 'polypeptide(L)'
;IFGPLLGSLIAGFMYRSIGENVATILATSIVILGAIISWFVFLDIVAVDSGSVVVFDWIISGSLNSQWAVKVDSLVKVMLVVVLSVSSLVHLYSLGYMRHDHNWNSGEKYKARFFSYLSFFTFAMLVLVSSDNLLQLFFGWEGVGVASYLLIGFYFKKPTANNAAMKAFIAVSYTHLTLPTT
;
A
#
# COMPACT_ATOMS: atom_id res chain seq x y z
N ILE A 1 5.83 5.57 6.74
CA ILE A 1 5.07 4.32 6.55
C ILE A 1 3.57 4.58 6.52
N PHE A 2 3.00 5.25 7.51
CA PHE A 2 1.55 5.50 7.60
C PHE A 2 1.00 6.58 6.65
N GLY A 3 1.88 7.36 6.00
CA GLY A 3 1.46 8.40 5.04
C GLY A 3 0.54 7.88 3.93
N PRO A 4 0.91 6.82 3.19
CA PRO A 4 0.05 6.26 2.14
C PRO A 4 -1.29 5.74 2.65
N LEU A 5 -1.37 5.26 3.90
CA LEU A 5 -2.66 4.91 4.52
C LEU A 5 -3.56 6.12 4.67
N LEU A 6 -3.02 7.25 5.17
CA LEU A 6 -3.77 8.50 5.23
C LEU A 6 -4.22 8.95 3.84
N GLY A 7 -3.33 8.86 2.84
CA GLY A 7 -3.68 9.14 1.44
C GLY A 7 -4.83 8.26 0.93
N SER A 8 -4.81 6.97 1.25
CA SER A 8 -5.87 6.02 0.91
C SER A 8 -7.21 6.39 1.55
N LEU A 9 -7.20 6.72 2.85
CA LEU A 9 -8.41 7.11 3.58
C LEU A 9 -8.99 8.44 3.04
N ILE A 10 -8.15 9.42 2.76
CA ILE A 10 -8.58 10.69 2.17
C ILE A 10 -9.21 10.45 0.80
N ALA A 11 -8.52 9.70 -0.08
CA ALA A 11 -9.04 9.41 -1.41
C ALA A 11 -10.30 8.52 -1.38
N GLY A 12 -10.40 7.57 -0.43
CA GLY A 12 -11.52 6.63 -0.34
C GLY A 12 -12.77 7.18 0.31
N PHE A 13 -12.63 7.98 1.37
CA PHE A 13 -13.77 8.44 2.18
C PHE A 13 -14.06 9.93 2.07
N MET A 14 -13.01 10.76 1.99
CA MET A 14 -13.19 12.22 2.02
C MET A 14 -13.40 12.86 0.64
N TYR A 15 -13.28 12.09 -0.46
CA TYR A 15 -13.45 12.63 -1.82
C TYR A 15 -14.81 13.30 -2.06
N ARG A 16 -15.84 12.89 -1.31
CA ARG A 16 -17.18 13.48 -1.40
C ARG A 16 -17.23 14.90 -0.87
N SER A 17 -16.45 15.20 0.17
CA SER A 17 -16.41 16.52 0.82
C SER A 17 -15.38 17.45 0.17
N ILE A 18 -14.21 16.93 -0.21
CA ILE A 18 -13.08 17.74 -0.70
C ILE A 18 -13.08 17.84 -2.24
N GLY A 19 -13.76 16.92 -2.90
CA GLY A 19 -13.73 16.79 -4.36
C GLY A 19 -12.70 15.76 -4.83
N GLU A 20 -13.04 15.07 -5.94
CA GLU A 20 -12.27 13.95 -6.46
C GLU A 20 -10.84 14.34 -6.87
N ASN A 21 -10.68 15.47 -7.57
CA ASN A 21 -9.37 15.91 -8.03
C ASN A 21 -8.45 16.31 -6.88
N VAL A 22 -8.99 17.00 -5.87
CA VAL A 22 -8.20 17.41 -4.69
C VAL A 22 -7.78 16.18 -3.88
N ALA A 23 -8.67 15.23 -3.66
CA ALA A 23 -8.38 14.00 -2.94
C ALA A 23 -7.27 13.18 -3.62
N THR A 24 -7.31 13.05 -4.95
CA THR A 24 -6.29 12.32 -5.72
C THR A 24 -4.93 13.03 -5.70
N ILE A 25 -4.90 14.37 -5.80
CA ILE A 25 -3.67 15.16 -5.69
C ILE A 25 -3.07 15.04 -4.28
N LEU A 26 -3.89 15.14 -3.23
CA LEU A 26 -3.42 14.97 -1.85
C LEU A 26 -2.82 13.59 -1.61
N ALA A 27 -3.49 12.52 -2.03
CA ALA A 27 -2.96 11.17 -1.91
C ALA A 27 -1.61 11.01 -2.62
N THR A 28 -1.51 11.52 -3.85
CA THR A 28 -0.25 11.52 -4.62
C THR A 28 0.85 12.32 -3.93
N SER A 29 0.52 13.51 -3.42
CA SER A 29 1.50 14.37 -2.72
C SER A 29 2.05 13.72 -1.46
N ILE A 30 1.21 13.02 -0.70
CA ILE A 30 1.65 12.28 0.51
C ILE A 30 2.65 11.18 0.14
N VAL A 31 2.41 10.44 -0.94
CA VAL A 31 3.33 9.38 -1.40
C VAL A 31 4.64 9.97 -1.90
N ILE A 32 4.61 11.09 -2.65
CA ILE A 32 5.81 11.80 -3.12
C ILE A 32 6.63 12.32 -1.93
N LEU A 33 5.99 12.93 -0.93
CA LEU A 33 6.68 13.36 0.29
C LEU A 33 7.33 12.17 1.01
N GLY A 34 6.63 11.03 1.08
CA GLY A 34 7.20 9.79 1.60
C GLY A 34 8.45 9.34 0.85
N ALA A 35 8.43 9.44 -0.50
CA ALA A 35 9.58 9.11 -1.32
C ALA A 35 10.78 10.05 -1.04
N ILE A 36 10.55 11.35 -0.96
CA ILE A 36 11.59 12.34 -0.63
C ILE A 36 12.20 12.02 0.74
N ILE A 37 11.38 11.77 1.76
CA ILE A 37 11.85 11.42 3.11
C ILE A 37 12.66 10.11 3.07
N SER A 38 12.24 9.10 2.31
CA SER A 38 12.98 7.84 2.21
C SER A 38 14.38 8.02 1.61
N TRP A 39 14.54 8.93 0.63
CA TRP A 39 15.84 9.28 0.09
C TRP A 39 16.73 9.99 1.12
N PHE A 40 16.19 10.90 1.94
CA PHE A 40 16.95 11.53 3.01
C PHE A 40 17.43 10.53 4.07
N VAL A 41 16.60 9.55 4.41
CA VAL A 41 16.96 8.46 5.34
C VAL A 41 17.99 7.53 4.71
N PHE A 42 17.88 7.23 3.44
CA PHE A 42 18.82 6.37 2.72
C PHE A 42 20.22 6.99 2.59
N LEU A 43 20.28 8.29 2.32
CA LEU A 43 21.53 9.05 2.20
C LEU A 43 22.13 9.42 3.57
N ASP A 44 21.55 8.91 4.67
CA ASP A 44 21.93 9.24 6.06
C ASP A 44 21.98 10.75 6.38
N ILE A 45 21.25 11.58 5.60
CA ILE A 45 21.06 13.01 5.88
C ILE A 45 20.20 13.16 7.15
N VAL A 46 19.20 12.29 7.33
CA VAL A 46 18.46 12.13 8.57
C VAL A 46 18.95 10.83 9.21
N ALA A 47 19.73 10.97 10.27
CA ALA A 47 20.22 9.81 11.01
C ALA A 47 19.04 9.04 11.64
N VAL A 48 18.85 7.80 11.22
CA VAL A 48 17.89 6.88 11.83
C VAL A 48 18.69 5.68 12.31
N ASP A 49 18.73 5.49 13.61
CA ASP A 49 19.44 4.34 14.22
C ASP A 49 18.84 3.02 13.72
N SER A 50 19.75 2.06 13.43
CA SER A 50 19.33 0.71 13.09
C SER A 50 18.68 0.05 14.30
N GLY A 51 17.43 -0.37 14.16
CA GLY A 51 16.68 -1.00 15.25
C GLY A 51 15.21 -1.14 14.93
N SER A 52 14.44 -1.61 15.88
CA SER A 52 12.99 -1.66 15.79
C SER A 52 12.37 -0.63 16.74
N VAL A 53 11.37 0.08 16.24
CA VAL A 53 10.57 1.03 17.01
C VAL A 53 9.19 0.42 17.19
N VAL A 54 8.84 0.10 18.44
CA VAL A 54 7.53 -0.42 18.80
C VAL A 54 6.50 0.72 18.71
N VAL A 55 5.41 0.48 17.97
CA VAL A 55 4.32 1.44 17.81
C VAL A 55 3.24 1.16 18.86
N PHE A 56 2.83 -0.10 19.00
CA PHE A 56 1.87 -0.55 20.02
C PHE A 56 1.95 -2.08 20.21
N ASP A 57 1.42 -2.56 21.34
CA ASP A 57 1.22 -3.98 21.57
C ASP A 57 -0.01 -4.44 20.79
N TRP A 58 0.15 -5.48 19.97
CA TRP A 58 -0.91 -5.93 19.05
C TRP A 58 -1.64 -7.16 19.54
N ILE A 59 -0.93 -8.26 19.78
CA ILE A 59 -1.52 -9.52 20.23
C ILE A 59 -0.79 -9.99 21.48
N ILE A 60 -1.52 -10.07 22.58
CA ILE A 60 -1.03 -10.62 23.85
C ILE A 60 -1.95 -11.78 24.22
N SER A 61 -1.41 -13.02 24.22
CA SER A 61 -2.15 -14.21 24.59
C SER A 61 -1.22 -15.22 25.23
N GLY A 62 -1.29 -15.36 26.56
CA GLY A 62 -0.41 -16.26 27.33
C GLY A 62 1.06 -15.92 27.13
N SER A 63 1.82 -16.85 26.59
CA SER A 63 3.25 -16.66 26.29
C SER A 63 3.50 -15.95 24.94
N LEU A 64 2.49 -15.78 24.11
CA LEU A 64 2.60 -15.06 22.83
C LEU A 64 2.42 -13.57 23.07
N ASN A 65 3.49 -12.82 22.81
CA ASN A 65 3.48 -11.36 22.78
C ASN A 65 3.98 -10.89 21.42
N SER A 66 3.11 -10.32 20.61
CA SER A 66 3.44 -9.74 19.31
C SER A 66 3.14 -8.27 19.31
N GLN A 67 4.16 -7.47 19.03
CA GLN A 67 4.08 -6.02 18.97
C GLN A 67 4.05 -5.58 17.51
N TRP A 68 3.35 -4.48 17.24
CA TRP A 68 3.47 -3.80 15.98
C TRP A 68 4.69 -2.88 16.03
N ALA A 69 5.73 -3.28 15.33
CA ALA A 69 6.99 -2.56 15.33
C ALA A 69 7.47 -2.26 13.92
N VAL A 70 8.19 -1.17 13.75
CA VAL A 70 8.83 -0.79 12.50
C VAL A 70 10.32 -1.07 12.65
N LYS A 71 10.80 -2.03 11.90
CA LYS A 71 12.23 -2.32 11.81
C LYS A 71 12.87 -1.42 10.76
N VAL A 72 14.01 -0.83 11.10
CA VAL A 72 14.82 -0.05 10.17
C VAL A 72 16.24 -0.61 10.20
N ASP A 73 16.64 -1.26 9.13
CA ASP A 73 18.00 -1.72 8.87
C ASP A 73 18.42 -1.28 7.45
N SER A 74 19.65 -1.59 7.05
CA SER A 74 20.16 -1.20 5.73
C SER A 74 19.32 -1.76 4.58
N LEU A 75 18.82 -2.98 4.72
CA LEU A 75 17.96 -3.59 3.71
C LEU A 75 16.62 -2.86 3.61
N VAL A 76 16.00 -2.56 4.76
CA VAL A 76 14.72 -1.83 4.81
C VAL A 76 14.89 -0.41 4.25
N LYS A 77 15.99 0.29 4.55
CA LYS A 77 16.27 1.62 3.94
C LYS A 77 16.25 1.56 2.41
N VAL A 78 16.92 0.57 1.81
CA VAL A 78 16.90 0.37 0.35
C VAL A 78 15.49 0.07 -0.15
N MET A 79 14.78 -0.84 0.50
CA MET A 79 13.42 -1.23 0.10
C MET A 79 12.42 -0.07 0.20
N LEU A 80 12.53 0.78 1.23
CA LEU A 80 11.70 1.98 1.37
C LEU A 80 11.90 2.93 0.19
N VAL A 81 13.15 3.18 -0.21
CA VAL A 81 13.45 4.03 -1.39
C VAL A 81 12.85 3.44 -2.66
N VAL A 82 13.05 2.15 -2.90
CA VAL A 82 12.54 1.49 -4.11
C VAL A 82 11.02 1.56 -4.15
N VAL A 83 10.36 1.11 -3.10
CA VAL A 83 8.88 1.05 -3.03
C VAL A 83 8.27 2.44 -3.18
N LEU A 84 8.74 3.43 -2.42
CA LEU A 84 8.16 4.76 -2.44
C LEU A 84 8.49 5.53 -3.72
N SER A 85 9.69 5.37 -4.29
CA SER A 85 10.05 6.01 -5.56
C SER A 85 9.21 5.48 -6.72
N VAL A 86 9.11 4.15 -6.85
CA VAL A 86 8.28 3.54 -7.89
C VAL A 86 6.81 3.92 -7.68
N SER A 87 6.30 3.81 -6.46
CA SER A 87 4.90 4.17 -6.16
C SER A 87 4.60 5.64 -6.47
N SER A 88 5.51 6.57 -6.13
CA SER A 88 5.32 8.00 -6.42
C SER A 88 5.25 8.28 -7.92
N LEU A 89 6.11 7.64 -8.72
CA LEU A 89 6.09 7.74 -10.19
C LEU A 89 4.80 7.17 -10.78
N VAL A 90 4.34 6.02 -10.28
CA VAL A 90 3.08 5.41 -10.70
C VAL A 90 1.88 6.29 -10.34
N HIS A 91 1.84 6.88 -9.13
CA HIS A 91 0.80 7.84 -8.74
C HIS A 91 0.80 9.06 -9.67
N LEU A 92 1.98 9.64 -9.94
CA LEU A 92 2.10 10.80 -10.81
C LEU A 92 1.62 10.49 -12.23
N TYR A 93 2.06 9.36 -12.79
CA TYR A 93 1.62 8.88 -14.10
C TYR A 93 0.09 8.67 -14.14
N SER A 94 -0.46 8.08 -13.10
CA SER A 94 -1.88 7.74 -13.01
C SER A 94 -2.79 8.98 -12.95
N LEU A 95 -2.30 10.14 -12.49
CA LEU A 95 -3.07 11.40 -12.57
C LEU A 95 -3.43 11.77 -14.01
N GLY A 96 -2.50 11.53 -14.95
CA GLY A 96 -2.77 11.72 -16.38
C GLY A 96 -3.58 10.58 -16.98
N TYR A 97 -3.17 9.34 -16.69
CA TYR A 97 -3.77 8.13 -17.25
C TYR A 97 -5.26 7.99 -16.93
N MET A 98 -5.64 8.24 -15.67
CA MET A 98 -7.04 8.12 -15.22
C MET A 98 -7.89 9.36 -15.52
N ARG A 99 -7.35 10.34 -16.27
CA ARG A 99 -8.09 11.58 -16.54
C ARG A 99 -9.32 11.36 -17.43
N HIS A 100 -9.20 10.51 -18.44
CA HIS A 100 -10.26 10.17 -19.39
C HIS A 100 -10.26 8.65 -19.62
N ASP A 101 -11.09 7.93 -18.89
CA ASP A 101 -11.26 6.49 -19.09
C ASP A 101 -12.66 6.21 -19.64
N HIS A 102 -12.71 5.69 -20.89
CA HIS A 102 -13.95 5.36 -21.60
C HIS A 102 -14.74 4.19 -21.01
N ASN A 103 -14.16 3.45 -20.06
CA ASN A 103 -14.84 2.33 -19.39
C ASN A 103 -15.84 2.78 -18.31
N TRP A 104 -15.82 4.07 -17.96
CA TRP A 104 -16.66 4.63 -16.89
C TRP A 104 -17.59 5.71 -17.44
N ASN A 105 -18.79 5.79 -16.88
CA ASN A 105 -19.74 6.83 -17.21
C ASN A 105 -19.32 8.18 -16.61
N SER A 106 -19.69 9.27 -17.25
CA SER A 106 -19.31 10.64 -16.87
C SER A 106 -19.74 11.09 -15.45
N GLY A 107 -20.58 10.31 -14.76
CA GLY A 107 -20.99 10.55 -13.37
C GLY A 107 -20.29 9.68 -12.32
N GLU A 108 -19.50 8.70 -12.73
CA GLU A 108 -18.85 7.76 -11.81
C GLU A 108 -17.50 8.31 -11.32
N LYS A 109 -17.37 8.43 -9.99
CA LYS A 109 -16.13 8.91 -9.36
C LYS A 109 -15.13 7.76 -9.19
N TYR A 110 -14.55 7.32 -10.27
CA TYR A 110 -13.64 6.16 -10.32
C TYR A 110 -12.20 6.50 -9.94
N LYS A 111 -11.75 7.75 -10.18
CA LYS A 111 -10.38 8.17 -9.91
C LYS A 111 -10.04 8.08 -8.43
N ALA A 112 -10.90 8.63 -7.57
CA ALA A 112 -10.70 8.61 -6.12
C ALA A 112 -10.56 7.16 -5.60
N ARG A 113 -11.39 6.24 -6.09
CA ARG A 113 -11.32 4.83 -5.75
C ARG A 113 -10.01 4.19 -6.21
N PHE A 114 -9.55 4.49 -7.43
CA PHE A 114 -8.28 3.99 -7.94
C PHE A 114 -7.11 4.44 -7.09
N PHE A 115 -7.02 5.73 -6.78
CA PHE A 115 -5.95 6.29 -5.95
C PHE A 115 -5.99 5.80 -4.51
N SER A 116 -7.19 5.55 -3.97
CA SER A 116 -7.35 4.91 -2.66
C SER A 116 -6.73 3.51 -2.66
N TYR A 117 -7.03 2.68 -3.65
CA TYR A 117 -6.46 1.32 -3.75
C TYR A 117 -4.95 1.34 -3.98
N LEU A 118 -4.46 2.25 -4.82
CA LEU A 118 -3.04 2.37 -5.11
C LEU A 118 -2.24 2.82 -3.88
N SER A 119 -2.76 3.79 -3.13
CA SER A 119 -2.16 4.24 -1.87
C SER A 119 -2.23 3.16 -0.79
N PHE A 120 -3.33 2.40 -0.72
CA PHE A 120 -3.46 1.26 0.19
C PHE A 120 -2.45 0.15 -0.13
N PHE A 121 -2.25 -0.15 -1.41
CA PHE A 121 -1.21 -1.07 -1.86
C PHE A 121 0.18 -0.62 -1.40
N THR A 122 0.50 0.66 -1.57
CA THR A 122 1.78 1.22 -1.12
C THR A 122 1.94 1.08 0.39
N PHE A 123 0.91 1.37 1.18
CA PHE A 123 0.93 1.18 2.64
C PHE A 123 1.19 -0.28 3.02
N ALA A 124 0.44 -1.22 2.44
CA ALA A 124 0.59 -2.65 2.73
C ALA A 124 2.02 -3.14 2.39
N MET A 125 2.59 -2.66 1.29
CA MET A 125 3.97 -2.97 0.90
C MET A 125 5.00 -2.39 1.89
N LEU A 126 4.77 -1.17 2.39
CA LEU A 126 5.64 -0.58 3.42
C LEU A 126 5.58 -1.35 4.74
N VAL A 127 4.38 -1.80 5.16
CA VAL A 127 4.22 -2.65 6.34
C VAL A 127 4.96 -3.96 6.16
N LEU A 128 4.84 -4.58 4.98
CA LEU A 128 5.52 -5.84 4.67
C LEU A 128 7.04 -5.71 4.80
N VAL A 129 7.64 -4.70 4.14
CA VAL A 129 9.11 -4.56 4.09
C VAL A 129 9.72 -4.06 5.40
N SER A 130 8.95 -3.40 6.27
CA SER A 130 9.39 -2.89 7.57
C SER A 130 8.93 -3.72 8.76
N SER A 131 8.40 -4.93 8.52
CA SER A 131 7.93 -5.81 9.58
C SER A 131 9.10 -6.30 10.45
N ASP A 132 8.88 -6.31 11.77
CA ASP A 132 9.84 -6.80 12.76
C ASP A 132 9.59 -8.27 13.16
N ASN A 133 8.38 -8.75 12.94
CA ASN A 133 8.00 -10.12 13.29
C ASN A 133 7.14 -10.78 12.19
N LEU A 134 7.05 -12.12 12.25
CA LEU A 134 6.36 -12.92 11.24
C LEU A 134 4.85 -12.65 11.17
N LEU A 135 4.20 -12.31 12.27
CA LEU A 135 2.77 -12.00 12.28
C LEU A 135 2.49 -10.69 11.53
N GLN A 136 3.32 -9.68 11.75
CA GLN A 136 3.22 -8.41 11.04
C GLN A 136 3.58 -8.57 9.55
N LEU A 137 4.58 -9.39 9.24
CA LEU A 137 4.95 -9.74 7.88
C LEU A 137 3.78 -10.43 7.16
N PHE A 138 3.14 -11.40 7.82
CA PHE A 138 1.93 -12.05 7.30
C PHE A 138 0.81 -11.06 7.02
N PHE A 139 0.55 -10.14 7.97
CA PHE A 139 -0.46 -9.08 7.78
C PHE A 139 -0.14 -8.19 6.58
N GLY A 140 1.13 -7.77 6.43
CA GLY A 140 1.56 -6.98 5.27
C GLY A 140 1.41 -7.75 3.96
N TRP A 141 1.75 -9.03 3.94
CA TRP A 141 1.61 -9.93 2.79
C TRP A 141 0.16 -10.07 2.33
N GLU A 142 -0.75 -10.38 3.25
CA GLU A 142 -2.19 -10.45 2.97
C GLU A 142 -2.75 -9.09 2.55
N GLY A 143 -2.28 -8.01 3.17
CA GLY A 143 -2.65 -6.64 2.78
C GLY A 143 -2.28 -6.32 1.33
N VAL A 144 -1.10 -6.72 0.87
CA VAL A 144 -0.67 -6.59 -0.54
C VAL A 144 -1.54 -7.46 -1.45
N GLY A 145 -1.87 -8.68 -1.01
CA GLY A 145 -2.77 -9.59 -1.73
C GLY A 145 -4.16 -8.98 -1.95
N VAL A 146 -4.76 -8.43 -0.89
CA VAL A 146 -6.07 -7.75 -0.96
C VAL A 146 -6.01 -6.51 -1.84
N ALA A 147 -4.97 -5.68 -1.68
CA ALA A 147 -4.80 -4.48 -2.49
C ALA A 147 -4.63 -4.81 -3.98
N SER A 148 -3.87 -5.87 -4.29
CA SER A 148 -3.71 -6.39 -5.65
C SER A 148 -5.04 -6.86 -6.23
N TYR A 149 -5.82 -7.60 -5.45
CA TYR A 149 -7.17 -8.02 -5.83
C TYR A 149 -8.06 -6.82 -6.21
N LEU A 150 -8.06 -5.76 -5.39
CA LEU A 150 -8.85 -4.56 -5.63
C LEU A 150 -8.38 -3.78 -6.88
N LEU A 151 -7.06 -3.72 -7.13
CA LEU A 151 -6.50 -3.05 -8.30
C LEU A 151 -6.72 -3.83 -9.59
N ILE A 152 -6.53 -5.15 -9.60
CA ILE A 152 -6.78 -6.00 -10.77
C ILE A 152 -8.27 -6.02 -11.08
N GLY A 153 -9.11 -6.14 -10.06
CA GLY A 153 -10.58 -6.10 -10.14
C GLY A 153 -11.16 -4.68 -10.27
N PHE A 154 -10.33 -3.67 -10.51
CA PHE A 154 -10.79 -2.28 -10.62
C PHE A 154 -11.89 -2.11 -11.66
N TYR A 155 -11.75 -2.75 -12.83
CA TYR A 155 -12.76 -2.80 -13.88
C TYR A 155 -13.79 -3.92 -13.63
N PHE A 156 -14.47 -3.88 -12.49
CA PHE A 156 -15.38 -4.94 -12.01
C PHE A 156 -16.55 -5.26 -12.98
N LYS A 157 -16.83 -4.37 -13.92
CA LYS A 157 -17.82 -4.60 -15.00
C LYS A 157 -17.33 -5.62 -16.05
N LYS A 158 -16.02 -5.91 -16.08
CA LYS A 158 -15.42 -6.87 -17.03
C LYS A 158 -15.21 -8.23 -16.36
N PRO A 159 -15.86 -9.31 -16.83
CA PRO A 159 -15.68 -10.66 -16.25
C PRO A 159 -14.23 -11.14 -16.28
N THR A 160 -13.47 -10.75 -17.30
CA THR A 160 -12.04 -11.09 -17.42
C THR A 160 -11.21 -10.50 -16.29
N ALA A 161 -11.48 -9.24 -15.90
CA ALA A 161 -10.80 -8.59 -14.78
C ALA A 161 -11.14 -9.27 -13.44
N ASN A 162 -12.41 -9.63 -13.23
CA ASN A 162 -12.85 -10.31 -12.02
C ASN A 162 -12.21 -11.70 -11.88
N ASN A 163 -12.15 -12.46 -12.96
CA ASN A 163 -11.49 -13.77 -12.97
C ASN A 163 -9.98 -13.67 -12.72
N ALA A 164 -9.32 -12.65 -13.28
CA ALA A 164 -7.90 -12.39 -13.04
C ALA A 164 -7.64 -11.98 -11.59
N ALA A 165 -8.47 -11.12 -11.02
CA ALA A 165 -8.37 -10.69 -9.62
C ALA A 165 -8.52 -11.87 -8.65
N MET A 166 -9.50 -12.74 -8.90
CA MET A 166 -9.72 -13.95 -8.09
C MET A 166 -8.51 -14.89 -8.17
N LYS A 167 -7.97 -15.13 -9.36
CA LYS A 167 -6.77 -15.98 -9.54
C LYS A 167 -5.57 -15.39 -8.80
N ALA A 168 -5.33 -14.08 -8.90
CA ALA A 168 -4.22 -13.42 -8.22
C ALA A 168 -4.35 -13.53 -6.70
N PHE A 169 -5.55 -13.32 -6.15
CA PHE A 169 -5.79 -13.41 -4.71
C PHE A 169 -5.57 -14.85 -4.19
N ILE A 170 -6.14 -15.86 -4.85
CA ILE A 170 -5.94 -17.26 -4.47
C ILE A 170 -4.47 -17.65 -4.56
N ALA A 171 -3.76 -17.22 -5.61
CA ALA A 171 -2.33 -17.53 -5.75
C ALA A 171 -1.50 -16.94 -4.60
N VAL A 172 -1.73 -15.69 -4.21
CA VAL A 172 -0.97 -15.03 -3.14
C VAL A 172 -1.29 -15.63 -1.77
N SER A 173 -2.57 -15.76 -1.42
CA SER A 173 -2.98 -16.17 -0.06
C SER A 173 -2.94 -17.68 0.15
N TYR A 174 -3.24 -18.47 -0.88
CA TYR A 174 -3.35 -19.91 -0.73
C TYR A 174 -2.07 -20.67 -1.11
N THR A 175 -1.49 -20.40 -2.28
CA THR A 175 -0.37 -21.23 -2.79
C THR A 175 0.99 -20.82 -2.21
N HIS A 176 1.18 -19.58 -1.81
CA HIS A 176 2.46 -19.10 -1.27
C HIS A 176 2.57 -19.14 0.25
N LEU A 177 1.44 -19.13 0.97
CA LEU A 177 1.41 -19.17 2.43
C LEU A 177 1.14 -20.55 3.02
N THR A 178 0.47 -21.43 2.29
CA THR A 178 0.30 -22.81 2.74
C THR A 178 1.56 -23.61 2.44
N LEU A 179 2.20 -24.12 3.49
CA LEU A 179 3.21 -25.16 3.32
C LEU A 179 2.56 -26.36 2.62
N PRO A 180 3.24 -26.98 1.63
CA PRO A 180 2.75 -28.21 1.05
C PRO A 180 2.66 -29.26 2.15
N THR A 181 1.44 -29.57 2.57
CA THR A 181 1.17 -30.71 3.44
C THR A 181 1.18 -31.95 2.55
N THR A 182 2.35 -32.54 2.39
CA THR A 182 2.49 -33.89 1.86
C THR A 182 2.43 -34.91 2.98
#